data_1b814bb32815ebfdd2c572364d95c611
#
_entry.id   1b814bb32815ebfdd2c572364d95c611
#
_cell.length_a   1.000
_cell.length_b   1.000
_cell.length_c   1.000
_cell.angle_alpha   90.00
_cell.angle_beta   90.00
_cell.angle_gamma   90.00
#
_symmetry.space_group_name_H-M   'P 1'
#
loop_
_entity.id
_entity.type
_entity.pdbx_description
1 polymer ?
#
loop_
_entity_poly.entity_id
_entity_poly.type
_entity_poly.pdbx_seq_one_letter_code
_entity_poly.pdbx_strand_id
1 'polypeptide(L)'
;MIYEATGRYHRDMEGVLDTAGHALVKVNPARARRFAQAAGYGAKTDRVDAAMRERMGAVLDLDARPVRSDCMHEIRELHVARIGLVKDRTACRNRLHGARNKIVLTQLRARLRQVETQIEQIDAELHRLIADDAGLAHRFGILVSIPGIGPVAAITMIVEMPELGSMDGKQAASLAGLAPITRESGKWKGKSRIGGGRRSLRRALYMPALVAIRHNAQLGQVYTTLCSAGKPAKLAITAVMRKLLLLANALIRDGRKWTETAP
;
A
#
# COMPACT_ATOMS: atom_id res chain seq x y z
N MET A 1 5.89 2.08 24.30
CA MET A 1 5.05 3.30 24.24
C MET A 1 4.04 3.19 23.11
N ILE A 2 2.78 3.60 23.32
CA ILE A 2 1.73 3.55 22.27
C ILE A 2 1.34 4.97 21.88
N TYR A 3 1.31 5.25 20.57
CA TYR A 3 1.03 6.59 20.05
C TYR A 3 0.26 6.55 18.73
N GLU A 4 -0.38 7.66 18.38
CA GLU A 4 -1.04 7.88 17.10
C GLU A 4 -0.16 8.71 16.17
N ALA A 5 -0.08 8.32 14.90
CA ALA A 5 0.61 9.10 13.88
C ALA A 5 -0.25 10.28 13.43
N THR A 6 -0.28 11.34 14.21
CA THR A 6 -0.95 12.58 13.87
C THR A 6 0.06 13.67 13.51
N GLY A 7 -0.06 14.22 12.29
CA GLY A 7 0.82 15.30 11.81
C GLY A 7 2.25 14.89 11.45
N ARG A 8 3.17 15.87 11.41
CA ARG A 8 4.60 15.69 11.04
C ARG A 8 5.47 15.29 12.24
N TYR A 9 5.10 15.72 13.43
CA TYR A 9 5.97 15.69 14.63
C TYR A 9 6.25 14.29 15.17
N HIS A 10 5.46 13.29 14.76
CA HIS A 10 5.67 11.94 15.24
C HIS A 10 6.98 11.30 14.76
N ARG A 11 7.59 11.77 13.65
CA ARG A 11 8.85 11.23 13.13
C ARG A 11 10.02 11.53 14.05
N ASP A 12 10.16 12.80 14.46
CA ASP A 12 11.25 13.23 15.34
C ASP A 12 11.12 12.53 16.70
N MET A 13 9.89 12.41 17.22
CA MET A 13 9.60 11.64 18.42
C MET A 13 9.96 10.16 18.27
N GLU A 14 9.59 9.52 17.14
CA GLU A 14 9.94 8.12 16.85
C GLU A 14 11.46 7.93 16.87
N GLY A 15 12.23 8.79 16.19
CA GLY A 15 13.67 8.71 16.12
C GLY A 15 14.34 8.84 17.48
N VAL A 16 13.93 9.83 18.28
CA VAL A 16 14.48 10.04 19.64
C VAL A 16 14.17 8.86 20.56
N LEU A 17 12.96 8.37 20.55
CA LEU A 17 12.52 7.27 21.43
C LEU A 17 13.11 5.91 21.00
N ASP A 18 13.27 5.67 19.72
CA ASP A 18 13.93 4.47 19.19
C ASP A 18 15.40 4.43 19.56
N THR A 19 16.11 5.58 19.41
CA THR A 19 17.51 5.74 19.83
C THR A 19 17.66 5.53 21.34
N ALA A 20 16.66 5.91 22.13
CA ALA A 20 16.61 5.65 23.57
C ALA A 20 16.20 4.22 23.95
N GLY A 21 15.99 3.33 22.97
CA GLY A 21 15.67 1.91 23.20
C GLY A 21 14.20 1.64 23.59
N HIS A 22 13.31 2.59 23.37
CA HIS A 22 11.90 2.40 23.70
C HIS A 22 11.14 1.58 22.65
N ALA A 23 10.42 0.55 23.10
CA ALA A 23 9.50 -0.19 22.24
C ALA A 23 8.31 0.67 21.82
N LEU A 24 8.14 0.92 20.50
CA LEU A 24 7.15 1.82 19.93
C LEU A 24 6.02 1.07 19.22
N VAL A 25 4.79 1.39 19.59
CA VAL A 25 3.58 0.85 18.97
C VAL A 25 2.77 1.98 18.33
N LYS A 26 2.78 2.03 17.02
CA LYS A 26 2.02 2.99 16.22
C LYS A 26 0.62 2.49 15.96
N VAL A 27 -0.40 3.16 16.46
CA VAL A 27 -1.79 2.78 16.25
C VAL A 27 -2.48 3.63 15.18
N ASN A 28 -3.41 3.00 14.48
CA ASN A 28 -4.24 3.72 13.52
C ASN A 28 -5.29 4.57 14.25
N PRO A 29 -5.41 5.90 13.99
CA PRO A 29 -6.35 6.79 14.67
C PRO A 29 -7.81 6.30 14.62
N ALA A 30 -8.24 5.71 13.50
CA ALA A 30 -9.59 5.16 13.39
C ALA A 30 -9.80 3.91 14.27
N ARG A 31 -8.73 3.11 14.48
CA ARG A 31 -8.79 1.95 15.38
C ARG A 31 -8.82 2.40 16.84
N ALA A 32 -7.99 3.38 17.20
CA ALA A 32 -8.00 3.98 18.55
C ALA A 32 -9.36 4.58 18.88
N ARG A 33 -9.96 5.35 17.96
CA ARG A 33 -11.30 5.93 18.14
C ARG A 33 -12.38 4.86 18.34
N ARG A 34 -12.37 3.78 17.56
CA ARG A 34 -13.33 2.68 17.74
C ARG A 34 -13.14 1.96 19.06
N PHE A 35 -11.92 1.79 19.52
CA PHE A 35 -11.62 1.23 20.82
C PHE A 35 -12.12 2.13 21.93
N ALA A 36 -11.88 3.44 21.84
CA ALA A 36 -12.40 4.42 22.79
C ALA A 36 -13.93 4.35 22.90
N GLN A 37 -14.63 4.31 21.78
CA GLN A 37 -16.10 4.18 21.74
C GLN A 37 -16.57 2.86 22.38
N ALA A 38 -15.93 1.74 22.06
CA ALA A 38 -16.27 0.43 22.61
C ALA A 38 -15.98 0.32 24.12
N ALA A 39 -14.96 1.04 24.60
CA ALA A 39 -14.57 1.08 26.01
C ALA A 39 -15.30 2.17 26.84
N GLY A 40 -16.26 2.90 26.23
CA GLY A 40 -17.07 3.90 26.93
C GLY A 40 -16.40 5.26 27.16
N TYR A 41 -15.27 5.54 26.49
CA TYR A 41 -14.63 6.85 26.61
C TYR A 41 -15.40 7.89 25.77
N GLY A 42 -16.15 8.77 26.42
CA GLY A 42 -16.93 9.84 25.76
C GLY A 42 -16.21 11.17 25.67
N ALA A 43 -15.32 11.48 26.62
CA ALA A 43 -14.55 12.71 26.64
C ALA A 43 -13.28 12.61 25.81
N LYS A 44 -12.90 13.70 25.13
CA LYS A 44 -11.67 13.82 24.38
C LYS A 44 -10.76 14.86 25.03
N THR A 45 -9.84 14.39 25.85
CA THR A 45 -8.73 15.18 26.42
C THR A 45 -7.44 14.38 26.29
N ASP A 46 -6.30 15.03 26.26
CA ASP A 46 -5.00 14.36 26.12
C ASP A 46 -4.76 13.33 27.22
N ARG A 47 -5.21 13.58 28.44
CA ARG A 47 -5.13 12.65 29.57
C ARG A 47 -5.98 11.40 29.35
N VAL A 48 -7.21 11.55 28.89
CA VAL A 48 -8.12 10.44 28.58
C VAL A 48 -7.60 9.66 27.39
N ASP A 49 -7.09 10.33 26.37
CA ASP A 49 -6.51 9.71 25.19
C ASP A 49 -5.25 8.92 25.53
N ALA A 50 -4.40 9.37 26.47
CA ALA A 50 -3.22 8.65 26.94
C ALA A 50 -3.61 7.37 27.71
N ALA A 51 -4.52 7.46 28.69
CA ALA A 51 -5.00 6.31 29.47
C ALA A 51 -5.73 5.29 28.57
N MET A 52 -6.49 5.76 27.59
CA MET A 52 -7.17 4.90 26.62
C MET A 52 -6.17 4.13 25.75
N ARG A 53 -5.08 4.76 25.27
CA ARG A 53 -4.03 4.10 24.49
C ARG A 53 -3.28 3.07 25.31
N GLU A 54 -2.95 3.36 26.56
CA GLU A 54 -2.35 2.40 27.50
C GLU A 54 -3.23 1.17 27.63
N ARG A 55 -4.52 1.36 27.95
CA ARG A 55 -5.50 0.26 28.07
C ARG A 55 -5.66 -0.51 26.75
N MET A 56 -5.66 0.20 25.60
CA MET A 56 -5.73 -0.43 24.30
C MET A 56 -4.53 -1.36 24.05
N GLY A 57 -3.32 -0.96 24.47
CA GLY A 57 -2.12 -1.77 24.35
C GLY A 57 -2.18 -3.04 25.19
N ALA A 58 -2.62 -2.90 26.43
CA ALA A 58 -2.73 -4.04 27.34
C ALA A 58 -3.80 -5.05 26.87
N VAL A 59 -4.96 -4.56 26.42
CA VAL A 59 -6.09 -5.42 26.00
C VAL A 59 -5.86 -6.09 24.64
N LEU A 60 -5.21 -5.41 23.71
CA LEU A 60 -5.07 -5.90 22.33
C LEU A 60 -3.73 -6.58 22.06
N ASP A 61 -2.88 -6.72 23.07
CA ASP A 61 -1.54 -7.34 22.98
C ASP A 61 -0.79 -6.84 21.73
N LEU A 62 -0.54 -5.53 21.69
CA LEU A 62 0.01 -4.88 20.51
C LEU A 62 1.54 -4.99 20.48
N ASP A 63 2.05 -5.63 19.45
CA ASP A 63 3.49 -5.76 19.20
C ASP A 63 4.14 -4.42 18.84
N ALA A 64 5.30 -4.17 19.44
CA ALA A 64 6.19 -3.10 19.01
C ALA A 64 6.72 -3.39 17.60
N ARG A 65 6.86 -2.34 16.81
CA ARG A 65 7.43 -2.45 15.48
C ARG A 65 8.68 -1.57 15.38
N PRO A 66 9.71 -2.04 14.69
CA PRO A 66 10.89 -1.21 14.45
C PRO A 66 10.50 0.08 13.73
N VAL A 67 11.13 1.16 14.12
CA VAL A 67 11.01 2.45 13.44
C VAL A 67 11.60 2.31 12.03
N ARG A 68 11.01 3.00 11.08
CA ARG A 68 11.52 3.00 9.72
C ARG A 68 12.83 3.75 9.65
N SER A 69 13.77 3.25 8.85
CA SER A 69 15.01 3.98 8.56
C SER A 69 14.73 5.31 7.85
N ASP A 70 15.67 6.25 7.98
CA ASP A 70 15.57 7.56 7.29
C ASP A 70 15.44 7.39 5.78
N CYS A 71 16.17 6.45 5.19
CA CYS A 71 16.04 6.08 3.78
C CYS A 71 14.59 5.68 3.41
N MET A 72 13.93 4.87 4.23
CA MET A 72 12.51 4.50 4.01
C MET A 72 11.55 5.68 4.20
N HIS A 73 11.90 6.65 5.04
CA HIS A 73 11.12 7.88 5.16
C HIS A 73 11.25 8.73 3.90
N GLU A 74 12.45 8.89 3.37
CA GLU A 74 12.74 9.63 2.14
C GLU A 74 12.05 9.00 0.93
N ILE A 75 12.20 7.69 0.74
CA ILE A 75 11.51 6.93 -0.32
C ILE A 75 9.99 7.13 -0.23
N ARG A 76 9.43 7.12 0.98
CA ARG A 76 7.99 7.34 1.18
C ARG A 76 7.58 8.75 0.80
N GLU A 77 8.35 9.76 1.15
CA GLU A 77 8.07 11.17 0.82
C GLU A 77 8.07 11.38 -0.69
N LEU A 78 9.10 10.92 -1.37
CA LEU A 78 9.20 10.94 -2.84
C LEU A 78 8.03 10.19 -3.50
N HIS A 79 7.68 9.02 -2.99
CA HIS A 79 6.55 8.24 -3.50
C HIS A 79 5.21 8.99 -3.38
N VAL A 80 4.98 9.67 -2.25
CA VAL A 80 3.77 10.49 -2.05
C VAL A 80 3.75 11.70 -2.98
N ALA A 81 4.89 12.38 -3.12
CA ALA A 81 5.05 13.50 -4.06
C ALA A 81 4.77 13.05 -5.50
N ARG A 82 5.33 11.91 -5.92
CA ARG A 82 5.06 11.30 -7.23
C ARG A 82 3.57 11.07 -7.49
N ILE A 83 2.86 10.53 -6.51
CA ILE A 83 1.40 10.32 -6.61
C ILE A 83 0.66 11.64 -6.83
N GLY A 84 1.09 12.70 -6.16
CA GLY A 84 0.58 14.07 -6.36
C GLY A 84 0.79 14.54 -7.79
N LEU A 85 2.04 14.48 -8.28
CA LEU A 85 2.40 14.90 -9.64
C LEU A 85 1.67 14.11 -10.73
N VAL A 86 1.43 12.80 -10.54
CA VAL A 86 0.63 11.99 -11.47
C VAL A 86 -0.83 12.46 -11.53
N LYS A 87 -1.41 12.91 -10.42
CA LYS A 87 -2.74 13.53 -10.41
C LYS A 87 -2.74 14.88 -11.14
N ASP A 88 -1.71 15.71 -10.91
CA ASP A 88 -1.56 17.00 -11.60
C ASP A 88 -1.39 16.82 -13.10
N ARG A 89 -0.57 15.85 -13.53
CA ARG A 89 -0.43 15.46 -14.93
C ARG A 89 -1.78 15.11 -15.55
N THR A 90 -2.57 14.27 -14.87
CA THR A 90 -3.88 13.85 -15.34
C THR A 90 -4.84 15.04 -15.42
N ALA A 91 -4.84 15.91 -14.42
CA ALA A 91 -5.65 17.14 -14.43
C ALA A 91 -5.25 18.10 -15.55
N CYS A 92 -3.94 18.28 -15.81
CA CYS A 92 -3.44 19.08 -16.94
C CYS A 92 -3.88 18.50 -18.29
N ARG A 93 -3.75 17.18 -18.48
CA ARG A 93 -4.17 16.50 -19.72
C ARG A 93 -5.67 16.65 -19.97
N ASN A 94 -6.50 16.49 -18.94
CA ASN A 94 -7.94 16.67 -19.06
C ASN A 94 -8.31 18.11 -19.40
N ARG A 95 -7.64 19.12 -18.83
CA ARG A 95 -7.85 20.53 -19.16
C ARG A 95 -7.39 20.86 -20.59
N LEU A 96 -6.27 20.27 -21.04
CA LEU A 96 -5.80 20.41 -22.43
C LEU A 96 -6.81 19.91 -23.45
N HIS A 97 -7.50 18.82 -23.15
CA HIS A 97 -8.52 18.26 -24.04
C HIS A 97 -9.71 19.21 -24.27
N GLY A 98 -10.08 20.02 -23.26
CA GLY A 98 -11.20 20.98 -23.35
C GLY A 98 -10.78 22.41 -23.74
N ALA A 99 -9.50 22.77 -23.73
CA ALA A 99 -9.02 24.11 -23.95
C ALA A 99 -8.99 24.47 -25.44
N ARG A 100 -9.41 25.72 -25.79
CA ARG A 100 -9.37 26.27 -27.16
C ARG A 100 -8.55 27.54 -27.26
N ASN A 101 -8.43 28.28 -26.16
CA ASN A 101 -7.70 29.54 -26.14
C ASN A 101 -6.19 29.29 -26.23
N LYS A 102 -5.49 29.99 -27.14
CA LYS A 102 -4.05 29.81 -27.40
C LYS A 102 -3.18 30.02 -26.15
N ILE A 103 -3.47 31.06 -25.35
CA ILE A 103 -2.73 31.37 -24.15
C ILE A 103 -2.88 30.21 -23.13
N VAL A 104 -4.12 29.76 -22.92
CA VAL A 104 -4.42 28.65 -22.00
C VAL A 104 -3.71 27.35 -22.44
N LEU A 105 -3.75 27.04 -23.74
CA LEU A 105 -3.06 25.88 -24.30
C LEU A 105 -1.55 25.94 -24.08
N THR A 106 -0.93 27.11 -24.29
CA THR A 106 0.52 27.32 -24.08
C THR A 106 0.90 27.12 -22.62
N GLN A 107 0.14 27.71 -21.70
CA GLN A 107 0.38 27.56 -20.26
C GLN A 107 0.18 26.12 -19.78
N LEU A 108 -0.86 25.43 -20.22
CA LEU A 108 -1.11 24.04 -19.85
C LEU A 108 -0.04 23.08 -20.41
N ARG A 109 0.47 23.33 -21.63
CA ARG A 109 1.58 22.55 -22.21
C ARG A 109 2.89 22.75 -21.44
N ALA A 110 3.19 24.01 -21.06
CA ALA A 110 4.36 24.31 -20.25
C ALA A 110 4.30 23.61 -18.88
N ARG A 111 3.15 23.72 -18.21
CA ARG A 111 2.92 23.04 -16.94
C ARG A 111 2.99 21.50 -17.05
N LEU A 112 2.45 20.93 -18.12
CA LEU A 112 2.51 19.49 -18.35
C LEU A 112 3.96 19.01 -18.48
N ARG A 113 4.80 19.69 -19.29
CA ARG A 113 6.22 19.39 -19.41
C ARG A 113 6.93 19.47 -18.06
N GLN A 114 6.70 20.54 -17.29
CA GLN A 114 7.28 20.68 -15.95
C GLN A 114 6.92 19.51 -15.04
N VAL A 115 5.65 19.13 -14.99
CA VAL A 115 5.18 18.00 -14.16
C VAL A 115 5.80 16.68 -14.63
N GLU A 116 5.94 16.46 -15.92
CA GLU A 116 6.56 15.25 -16.48
C GLU A 116 8.04 15.18 -16.11
N THR A 117 8.80 16.27 -16.25
CA THR A 117 10.20 16.34 -15.80
C THR A 117 10.34 16.08 -14.29
N GLN A 118 9.44 16.64 -13.47
CA GLN A 118 9.47 16.39 -12.02
C GLN A 118 9.18 14.91 -11.67
N ILE A 119 8.28 14.24 -12.41
CA ILE A 119 8.03 12.82 -12.23
C ILE A 119 9.29 12.01 -12.57
N GLU A 120 9.97 12.32 -13.68
CA GLU A 120 11.20 11.64 -14.10
C GLU A 120 12.31 11.81 -13.06
N GLN A 121 12.50 13.01 -12.51
CA GLN A 121 13.48 13.29 -11.46
C GLN A 121 13.19 12.47 -10.19
N ILE A 122 11.92 12.42 -9.76
CA ILE A 122 11.53 11.60 -8.59
C ILE A 122 11.71 10.12 -8.87
N ASP A 123 11.38 9.65 -10.06
CA ASP A 123 11.56 8.24 -10.43
C ASP A 123 13.05 7.85 -10.43
N ALA A 124 13.94 8.70 -10.95
CA ALA A 124 15.38 8.50 -10.92
C ALA A 124 15.90 8.41 -9.47
N GLU A 125 15.48 9.34 -8.61
CA GLU A 125 15.91 9.37 -7.20
C GLU A 125 15.38 8.17 -6.40
N LEU A 126 14.14 7.77 -6.62
CA LEU A 126 13.58 6.54 -6.01
C LEU A 126 14.38 5.30 -6.40
N HIS A 127 14.78 5.18 -7.66
CA HIS A 127 15.62 4.07 -8.13
C HIS A 127 17.01 4.12 -7.52
N ARG A 128 17.62 5.30 -7.38
CA ARG A 128 18.91 5.48 -6.74
C ARG A 128 18.87 5.04 -5.28
N LEU A 129 17.95 5.56 -4.49
CA LEU A 129 17.81 5.22 -3.07
C LEU A 129 17.54 3.72 -2.85
N ILE A 130 16.77 3.07 -3.73
CA ILE A 130 16.53 1.64 -3.66
C ILE A 130 17.79 0.85 -4.02
N ALA A 131 18.57 1.30 -4.99
CA ALA A 131 19.80 0.63 -5.42
C ALA A 131 20.92 0.75 -4.36
N ASP A 132 20.96 1.85 -3.63
CA ASP A 132 21.96 2.11 -2.58
C ASP A 132 21.75 1.26 -1.31
N ASP A 133 20.54 0.73 -1.09
CA ASP A 133 20.23 -0.20 0.01
C ASP A 133 20.11 -1.64 -0.53
N ALA A 134 21.05 -2.50 -0.16
CA ALA A 134 21.11 -3.89 -0.64
C ALA A 134 19.84 -4.70 -0.34
N GLY A 135 19.20 -4.46 0.82
CA GLY A 135 17.96 -5.14 1.21
C GLY A 135 16.77 -4.69 0.35
N LEU A 136 16.66 -3.38 0.11
CA LEU A 136 15.62 -2.83 -0.76
C LEU A 136 15.85 -3.21 -2.23
N ALA A 137 17.09 -3.17 -2.72
CA ALA A 137 17.45 -3.61 -4.07
C ALA A 137 17.08 -5.07 -4.31
N HIS A 138 17.39 -5.94 -3.34
CA HIS A 138 17.01 -7.36 -3.41
C HIS A 138 15.49 -7.55 -3.48
N ARG A 139 14.75 -6.92 -2.58
CA ARG A 139 13.27 -6.97 -2.56
C ARG A 139 12.67 -6.41 -3.85
N PHE A 140 13.19 -5.29 -4.33
CA PHE A 140 12.77 -4.68 -5.60
C PHE A 140 13.00 -5.64 -6.77
N GLY A 141 14.21 -6.25 -6.86
CA GLY A 141 14.55 -7.22 -7.89
C GLY A 141 13.65 -8.46 -7.91
N ILE A 142 13.22 -8.94 -6.72
CA ILE A 142 12.22 -10.02 -6.60
C ILE A 142 10.87 -9.55 -7.15
N LEU A 143 10.39 -8.38 -6.73
CA LEU A 143 9.06 -7.88 -7.13
C LEU A 143 8.97 -7.66 -8.64
N VAL A 144 9.95 -7.02 -9.25
CA VAL A 144 9.93 -6.75 -10.70
C VAL A 144 10.15 -8.00 -11.56
N SER A 145 10.63 -9.09 -10.98
CA SER A 145 10.71 -10.37 -11.69
C SER A 145 9.33 -11.00 -11.93
N ILE A 146 8.31 -10.59 -11.15
CA ILE A 146 6.95 -11.15 -11.26
C ILE A 146 6.24 -10.53 -12.46
N PRO A 147 5.78 -11.32 -13.46
CA PRO A 147 5.05 -10.79 -14.60
C PRO A 147 3.82 -9.97 -14.18
N GLY A 148 3.78 -8.71 -14.61
CA GLY A 148 2.75 -7.74 -14.25
C GLY A 148 3.18 -6.71 -13.21
N ILE A 149 4.21 -6.97 -12.40
CA ILE A 149 4.72 -6.00 -11.42
C ILE A 149 5.84 -5.17 -12.05
N GLY A 150 5.51 -3.98 -12.51
CA GLY A 150 6.51 -3.00 -12.98
C GLY A 150 7.12 -2.20 -11.82
N PRO A 151 8.17 -1.37 -12.11
CA PRO A 151 8.91 -0.61 -11.09
C PRO A 151 8.03 0.21 -10.15
N VAL A 152 7.06 0.94 -10.68
CA VAL A 152 6.15 1.78 -9.88
C VAL A 152 5.31 0.95 -8.90
N ALA A 153 4.84 -0.23 -9.33
CA ALA A 153 4.07 -1.12 -8.46
C ALA A 153 4.97 -1.74 -7.38
N ALA A 154 6.19 -2.14 -7.74
CA ALA A 154 7.18 -2.67 -6.79
C ALA A 154 7.52 -1.64 -5.71
N ILE A 155 7.82 -0.38 -6.10
CA ILE A 155 8.07 0.72 -5.14
C ILE A 155 6.86 0.93 -4.23
N THR A 156 5.65 0.97 -4.82
CA THR A 156 4.42 1.10 -4.02
C THR A 156 4.28 -0.04 -3.00
N MET A 157 4.59 -1.27 -3.38
CA MET A 157 4.52 -2.43 -2.49
C MET A 157 5.56 -2.33 -1.36
N ILE A 158 6.79 -1.92 -1.65
CA ILE A 158 7.85 -1.70 -0.65
C ILE A 158 7.43 -0.63 0.36
N VAL A 159 6.95 0.51 -0.13
CA VAL A 159 6.56 1.66 0.72
C VAL A 159 5.31 1.39 1.54
N GLU A 160 4.28 0.85 0.89
CA GLU A 160 2.97 0.65 1.50
C GLU A 160 2.86 -0.65 2.30
N MET A 161 3.76 -1.61 2.09
CA MET A 161 3.73 -2.92 2.73
C MET A 161 5.14 -3.43 3.08
N PRO A 162 5.88 -2.71 3.96
CA PRO A 162 7.22 -3.12 4.37
C PRO A 162 7.23 -4.52 5.04
N GLU A 163 6.12 -4.93 5.62
CA GLU A 163 5.92 -6.24 6.24
C GLU A 163 5.80 -7.40 5.23
N LEU A 164 5.82 -7.11 3.93
CA LEU A 164 5.71 -8.14 2.90
C LEU A 164 6.87 -9.14 3.04
N GLY A 165 6.56 -10.44 3.06
CA GLY A 165 7.52 -11.52 3.32
C GLY A 165 7.52 -12.03 4.77
N SER A 166 7.06 -11.25 5.75
CA SER A 166 6.99 -11.65 7.16
C SER A 166 5.59 -12.09 7.64
N MET A 167 4.59 -12.05 6.75
CA MET A 167 3.19 -12.35 7.09
C MET A 167 2.70 -13.63 6.44
N ASP A 168 1.68 -14.24 7.05
CA ASP A 168 0.91 -15.26 6.36
C ASP A 168 0.02 -14.67 5.25
N GLY A 169 -0.50 -15.54 4.38
CA GLY A 169 -1.32 -15.09 3.25
C GLY A 169 -2.65 -14.45 3.63
N LYS A 170 -3.24 -14.81 4.79
CA LYS A 170 -4.49 -14.21 5.27
C LYS A 170 -4.24 -12.81 5.80
N GLN A 171 -3.18 -12.62 6.57
CA GLN A 171 -2.73 -11.33 7.08
C GLN A 171 -2.38 -10.37 5.93
N ALA A 172 -1.59 -10.84 4.96
CA ALA A 172 -1.22 -10.05 3.78
C ALA A 172 -2.46 -9.59 2.98
N ALA A 173 -3.39 -10.50 2.70
CA ALA A 173 -4.63 -10.17 2.00
C ALA A 173 -5.52 -9.20 2.79
N SER A 174 -5.62 -9.37 4.11
CA SER A 174 -6.38 -8.48 4.99
C SER A 174 -5.78 -7.08 5.03
N LEU A 175 -4.46 -6.99 5.18
CA LEU A 175 -3.74 -5.70 5.24
C LEU A 175 -3.85 -4.92 3.92
N ALA A 176 -3.86 -5.60 2.77
CA ALA A 176 -4.12 -4.99 1.47
C ALA A 176 -5.61 -4.69 1.21
N GLY A 177 -6.50 -5.15 2.09
CA GLY A 177 -7.95 -5.03 1.91
C GLY A 177 -8.49 -5.87 0.75
N LEU A 178 -7.84 -7.00 0.45
CA LEU A 178 -8.22 -7.98 -0.57
C LEU A 178 -8.81 -9.26 0.03
N ALA A 179 -8.90 -9.36 1.35
CA ALA A 179 -9.63 -10.43 2.01
C ALA A 179 -11.15 -10.19 1.88
N PRO A 180 -11.95 -11.22 1.51
CA PRO A 180 -13.39 -11.10 1.51
C PRO A 180 -13.91 -10.89 2.94
N ILE A 181 -14.76 -9.90 3.10
CA ILE A 181 -15.50 -9.63 4.33
C ILE A 181 -16.90 -10.15 4.12
N THR A 182 -17.26 -11.23 4.81
CA THR A 182 -18.61 -11.76 4.84
C THR A 182 -19.49 -10.97 5.80
N ARG A 183 -20.76 -10.88 5.49
CA ARG A 183 -21.79 -10.37 6.39
C ARG A 183 -22.91 -11.40 6.40
N GLU A 184 -22.95 -12.15 7.47
CA GLU A 184 -23.95 -13.21 7.68
C GLU A 184 -24.53 -13.03 9.07
N SER A 185 -25.85 -13.20 9.19
CA SER A 185 -26.57 -13.08 10.46
C SER A 185 -27.75 -14.05 10.43
N GLY A 186 -27.71 -15.05 11.29
CA GLY A 186 -28.72 -16.11 11.34
C GLY A 186 -28.87 -16.82 9.98
N LYS A 187 -30.08 -16.83 9.45
CA LYS A 187 -30.39 -17.43 8.13
C LYS A 187 -30.01 -16.53 6.93
N TRP A 188 -29.66 -15.26 7.18
CA TRP A 188 -29.32 -14.33 6.10
C TRP A 188 -27.84 -14.48 5.68
N LYS A 189 -27.61 -14.78 4.41
CA LYS A 189 -26.28 -14.86 3.79
C LYS A 189 -26.10 -13.69 2.81
N GLY A 190 -25.35 -12.70 3.22
CA GLY A 190 -25.03 -11.54 2.38
C GLY A 190 -23.88 -11.80 1.41
N LYS A 191 -23.77 -10.95 0.38
CA LYS A 191 -22.64 -11.00 -0.56
C LYS A 191 -21.35 -10.55 0.11
N SER A 192 -20.29 -11.37 0.02
CA SER A 192 -18.95 -10.98 0.46
C SER A 192 -18.42 -9.84 -0.39
N ARG A 193 -17.71 -8.91 0.24
CA ARG A 193 -17.04 -7.77 -0.43
C ARG A 193 -15.66 -7.55 0.12
N ILE A 194 -14.76 -7.02 -0.69
CA ILE A 194 -13.45 -6.55 -0.22
C ILE A 194 -13.56 -5.17 0.42
N GLY A 195 -12.73 -4.90 1.42
CA GLY A 195 -12.75 -3.61 2.11
C GLY A 195 -11.67 -3.51 3.18
N GLY A 196 -11.60 -2.34 3.84
CA GLY A 196 -10.56 -2.09 4.84
C GLY A 196 -9.16 -2.05 4.25
N GLY A 197 -8.16 -2.32 5.07
CA GLY A 197 -6.76 -2.40 4.69
C GLY A 197 -6.18 -1.13 4.04
N ARG A 198 -5.02 -1.26 3.41
CA ARG A 198 -4.29 -0.17 2.76
C ARG A 198 -4.85 0.08 1.36
N ARG A 199 -5.67 1.11 1.23
CA ARG A 199 -6.38 1.43 -0.01
C ARG A 199 -5.43 1.81 -1.16
N SER A 200 -4.33 2.49 -0.87
CA SER A 200 -3.27 2.84 -1.83
C SER A 200 -2.67 1.60 -2.49
N LEU A 201 -2.27 0.63 -1.68
CA LEU A 201 -1.74 -0.66 -2.14
C LEU A 201 -2.75 -1.43 -3.01
N ARG A 202 -4.01 -1.53 -2.56
CA ARG A 202 -5.06 -2.21 -3.34
C ARG A 202 -5.27 -1.56 -4.71
N ARG A 203 -5.24 -0.22 -4.79
CA ARG A 203 -5.35 0.50 -6.06
C ARG A 203 -4.13 0.25 -6.97
N ALA A 204 -2.94 0.21 -6.40
CA ALA A 204 -1.70 -0.03 -7.14
C ALA A 204 -1.63 -1.44 -7.74
N LEU A 205 -2.27 -2.43 -7.13
CA LEU A 205 -2.28 -3.82 -7.61
C LEU A 205 -3.24 -4.07 -8.79
N TYR A 206 -4.12 -3.13 -9.13
CA TYR A 206 -5.13 -3.34 -10.17
C TYR A 206 -4.52 -3.50 -11.56
N MET A 207 -3.68 -2.55 -11.99
CA MET A 207 -3.02 -2.62 -13.30
C MET A 207 -2.04 -3.79 -13.40
N PRO A 208 -1.17 -4.05 -12.41
CA PRO A 208 -0.37 -5.27 -12.34
C PRO A 208 -1.17 -6.55 -12.53
N ALA A 209 -2.35 -6.67 -11.92
CA ALA A 209 -3.20 -7.85 -12.09
C ALA A 209 -3.72 -8.00 -13.52
N LEU A 210 -4.09 -6.90 -14.19
CA LEU A 210 -4.50 -6.94 -15.60
C LEU A 210 -3.35 -7.38 -16.52
N VAL A 211 -2.13 -6.94 -16.26
CA VAL A 211 -0.94 -7.36 -17.02
C VAL A 211 -0.62 -8.82 -16.71
N ALA A 212 -0.66 -9.22 -15.43
CA ALA A 212 -0.39 -10.59 -15.01
C ALA A 212 -1.38 -11.60 -15.61
N ILE A 213 -2.65 -11.25 -15.81
CA ILE A 213 -3.63 -12.10 -16.49
C ILE A 213 -3.15 -12.49 -17.91
N ARG A 214 -2.42 -11.60 -18.58
CA ARG A 214 -1.94 -11.81 -19.96
C ARG A 214 -0.58 -12.48 -20.02
N HIS A 215 0.28 -12.25 -19.03
CA HIS A 215 1.71 -12.62 -19.08
C HIS A 215 2.13 -13.62 -18.00
N ASN A 216 1.21 -14.12 -17.20
CA ASN A 216 1.43 -15.19 -16.23
C ASN A 216 0.35 -16.25 -16.41
N ALA A 217 0.74 -17.41 -16.96
CA ALA A 217 -0.20 -18.49 -17.32
C ALA A 217 -1.07 -18.93 -16.13
N GLN A 218 -0.48 -19.07 -14.93
CA GLN A 218 -1.20 -19.51 -13.73
C GLN A 218 -2.26 -18.48 -13.30
N LEU A 219 -1.92 -17.19 -13.34
CA LEU A 219 -2.84 -16.11 -12.97
C LEU A 219 -3.91 -15.89 -14.06
N GLY A 220 -3.56 -16.07 -15.32
CA GLY A 220 -4.48 -16.08 -16.45
C GLY A 220 -5.52 -17.21 -16.32
N GLN A 221 -5.08 -18.42 -15.97
CA GLN A 221 -5.95 -19.55 -15.71
C GLN A 221 -6.99 -19.25 -14.61
N VAL A 222 -6.54 -18.63 -13.50
CA VAL A 222 -7.44 -18.25 -12.40
C VAL A 222 -8.52 -17.28 -12.88
N TYR A 223 -8.15 -16.29 -13.68
CA TYR A 223 -9.11 -15.34 -14.25
C TYR A 223 -10.12 -16.03 -15.15
N THR A 224 -9.65 -16.84 -16.09
CA THR A 224 -10.49 -17.56 -17.04
C THR A 224 -11.45 -18.52 -16.34
N THR A 225 -10.96 -19.32 -15.39
CA THR A 225 -11.80 -20.24 -14.60
C THR A 225 -12.93 -19.53 -13.87
N LEU A 226 -12.64 -18.37 -13.24
CA LEU A 226 -13.67 -17.61 -12.54
C LEU A 226 -14.70 -17.00 -13.50
N CYS A 227 -14.26 -16.48 -14.65
CA CYS A 227 -15.17 -15.94 -15.66
C CYS A 227 -16.05 -17.04 -16.29
N SER A 228 -15.48 -18.20 -16.61
CA SER A 228 -16.23 -19.37 -17.12
C SER A 228 -17.24 -19.90 -16.11
N ALA A 229 -16.98 -19.77 -14.80
CA ALA A 229 -17.92 -20.07 -13.72
C ALA A 229 -18.97 -18.95 -13.50
N GLY A 230 -19.13 -18.00 -14.44
CA GLY A 230 -20.12 -16.93 -14.39
C GLY A 230 -19.84 -15.82 -13.39
N LYS A 231 -18.60 -15.73 -12.86
CA LYS A 231 -18.23 -14.62 -11.95
C LYS A 231 -17.96 -13.34 -12.73
N PRO A 232 -18.40 -12.16 -12.22
CA PRO A 232 -18.13 -10.89 -12.86
C PRO A 232 -16.61 -10.65 -13.04
N ALA A 233 -16.18 -10.09 -14.18
CA ALA A 233 -14.78 -9.82 -14.49
C ALA A 233 -14.06 -9.03 -13.37
N LYS A 234 -14.72 -8.06 -12.76
CA LYS A 234 -14.19 -7.26 -11.65
C LYS A 234 -13.85 -8.11 -10.41
N LEU A 235 -14.67 -9.14 -10.14
CA LEU A 235 -14.41 -10.09 -9.06
C LEU A 235 -13.21 -10.98 -9.41
N ALA A 236 -13.15 -11.50 -10.65
CA ALA A 236 -12.03 -12.30 -11.12
C ALA A 236 -10.72 -11.54 -11.07
N ILE A 237 -10.67 -10.26 -11.51
CA ILE A 237 -9.50 -9.38 -11.37
C ILE A 237 -9.09 -9.22 -9.90
N THR A 238 -10.05 -9.02 -9.01
CA THR A 238 -9.78 -8.90 -7.57
C THR A 238 -9.16 -10.18 -6.99
N ALA A 239 -9.60 -11.35 -7.43
CA ALA A 239 -9.01 -12.63 -7.05
C ALA A 239 -7.56 -12.75 -7.56
N VAL A 240 -7.29 -12.30 -8.79
CA VAL A 240 -5.92 -12.23 -9.34
C VAL A 240 -5.06 -11.25 -8.54
N MET A 241 -5.56 -10.05 -8.21
CA MET A 241 -4.84 -9.10 -7.35
C MET A 241 -4.40 -9.75 -6.02
N ARG A 242 -5.31 -10.50 -5.40
CA ARG A 242 -5.00 -11.23 -4.16
C ARG A 242 -3.92 -12.29 -4.39
N LYS A 243 -4.05 -13.11 -5.43
CA LYS A 243 -3.05 -14.15 -5.75
C LYS A 243 -1.69 -13.55 -6.09
N LEU A 244 -1.66 -12.46 -6.86
CA LEU A 244 -0.43 -11.73 -7.19
C LEU A 244 0.27 -11.20 -5.92
N LEU A 245 -0.48 -10.64 -4.97
CA LEU A 245 0.06 -10.21 -3.68
C LEU A 245 0.61 -11.39 -2.87
N LEU A 246 -0.11 -12.51 -2.82
CA LEU A 246 0.33 -13.70 -2.09
C LEU A 246 1.59 -14.32 -2.70
N LEU A 247 1.69 -14.33 -4.04
CA LEU A 247 2.89 -14.74 -4.76
C LEU A 247 4.08 -13.83 -4.40
N ALA A 248 3.89 -12.51 -4.45
CA ALA A 248 4.92 -11.55 -4.06
C ALA A 248 5.36 -11.74 -2.59
N ASN A 249 4.42 -11.98 -1.68
CA ASN A 249 4.71 -12.24 -0.27
C ASN A 249 5.54 -13.53 -0.10
N ALA A 250 5.19 -14.60 -0.80
CA ALA A 250 5.93 -15.86 -0.74
C ALA A 250 7.35 -15.70 -1.30
N LEU A 251 7.51 -15.09 -2.48
CA LEU A 251 8.81 -14.91 -3.11
C LEU A 251 9.77 -14.04 -2.28
N ILE A 252 9.27 -12.97 -1.65
CA ILE A 252 10.08 -12.14 -0.75
C ILE A 252 10.46 -12.92 0.52
N ARG A 253 9.55 -13.70 1.10
CA ARG A 253 9.84 -14.57 2.27
C ARG A 253 10.93 -15.59 1.93
N ASP A 254 10.84 -16.19 0.74
CA ASP A 254 11.76 -17.24 0.29
C ASP A 254 13.06 -16.66 -0.31
N GLY A 255 13.19 -15.32 -0.43
CA GLY A 255 14.37 -14.63 -0.96
C GLY A 255 14.68 -14.93 -2.44
N ARG A 256 13.70 -15.37 -3.22
CA ARG A 256 13.90 -15.82 -4.61
C ARG A 256 13.10 -15.03 -5.65
N LYS A 257 13.66 -14.88 -6.83
CA LYS A 257 12.96 -14.32 -7.98
C LYS A 257 11.89 -15.28 -8.50
N TRP A 258 10.91 -14.72 -9.20
CA TRP A 258 9.92 -15.51 -9.91
C TRP A 258 10.57 -16.28 -11.08
N THR A 259 10.13 -17.51 -11.27
CA THR A 259 10.49 -18.36 -12.42
C THR A 259 9.21 -18.94 -13.02
N GLU A 260 9.19 -19.16 -14.32
CA GLU A 260 7.99 -19.65 -15.03
C GLU A 260 7.63 -21.08 -14.65
N THR A 261 8.62 -21.90 -14.36
CA THR A 261 8.46 -23.25 -13.83
C THR A 261 8.34 -23.19 -12.32
N ALA A 262 7.22 -23.71 -11.79
CA ALA A 262 7.12 -24.00 -10.36
C ALA A 262 8.21 -24.99 -9.96
N PRO A 263 8.80 -24.86 -8.78
CA PRO A 263 9.75 -25.86 -8.26
C PRO A 263 9.07 -27.20 -8.08
#